data_5aa21cb680f62d422cbac5b076f311ec
#
_entry.id   5aa21cb680f62d422cbac5b076f311ec
#
_cell.length_a   1.000
_cell.length_b   1.000
_cell.length_c   1.000
_cell.angle_alpha   90.00
_cell.angle_beta   90.00
_cell.angle_gamma   90.00
#
_symmetry.space_group_name_H-M   'P 1'
#
loop_
_entity.id
_entity.type
_entity.pdbx_description
1 polymer ?
#
loop_
_entity_poly.entity_id
_entity_poly.type
_entity_poly.pdbx_seq_one_letter_code
_entity_poly.pdbx_strand_id
1 'polypeptide(L)'
;EDKMRIIFAGTPEFAAKALEALIQSEHEVVMVLSQPDRPAGRGRKLKESAVKALAKQHHIPVYTPLTLRVEKGGEETAEVLAKMQEANADVLVVAAYGLIVPQFVLDIPSGVLPQKYPTLKAVNIHGSLLPQWRGAAPIARAIERGDKETGITLMQMDAGLDTGPMLMKRSVEITPEDTAGDLTETLSRVGAELLIEYLRDPEAFPPLPQPEGATYASKLAKAEGKIDWTASADKIADKVRAFNPVPGCFCTCGDEVLKIWMAFAEPEKKTGEAPGTVIESGAKGILAACGGGSVLRITRLQRPGGKQLDVRDFIAGHAFSKGEVLK
;
A
#
# COMPACT_ATOMS: atom_id res chain seq x y z
N GLU A 1 14.52 30.68 -2.26
CA GLU A 1 13.94 29.33 -2.22
C GLU A 1 13.48 28.96 -3.61
N ASP A 2 14.08 27.91 -4.16
CA ASP A 2 13.86 27.58 -5.54
C ASP A 2 12.60 26.76 -5.72
N LYS A 3 11.61 27.37 -6.39
CA LYS A 3 10.38 26.76 -6.79
C LYS A 3 10.68 25.66 -7.83
N MET A 4 10.27 24.44 -7.53
CA MET A 4 10.50 23.29 -8.41
C MET A 4 9.38 23.09 -9.40
N ARG A 5 9.72 22.71 -10.64
CA ARG A 5 8.78 22.20 -11.63
C ARG A 5 8.77 20.68 -11.53
N ILE A 6 7.59 20.12 -11.32
CA ILE A 6 7.44 18.71 -10.93
C ILE A 6 6.56 17.97 -11.93
N ILE A 7 7.05 16.80 -12.38
CA ILE A 7 6.21 15.77 -12.99
C ILE A 7 5.88 14.78 -11.90
N PHE A 8 4.60 14.49 -11.70
CA PHE A 8 4.15 13.55 -10.68
C PHE A 8 3.60 12.27 -11.33
N ALA A 9 3.99 11.11 -10.83
CA ALA A 9 3.47 9.81 -11.28
C ALA A 9 2.94 9.03 -10.11
N GLY A 10 1.67 8.62 -10.17
CA GLY A 10 1.02 7.87 -9.11
C GLY A 10 -0.38 7.46 -9.51
N THR A 11 -1.00 6.57 -8.74
CA THR A 11 -2.30 6.01 -9.09
C THR A 11 -3.32 6.05 -7.96
N PRO A 12 -3.11 5.39 -6.78
CA PRO A 12 -4.15 5.28 -5.74
C PRO A 12 -4.22 6.51 -4.84
N GLU A 13 -5.14 6.45 -3.87
CA GLU A 13 -5.30 7.50 -2.84
C GLU A 13 -4.01 7.78 -2.08
N PHE A 14 -3.19 6.76 -1.84
CA PHE A 14 -1.89 6.94 -1.19
C PHE A 14 -1.04 7.98 -1.93
N ALA A 15 -1.02 7.92 -3.26
CA ALA A 15 -0.30 8.86 -4.10
C ALA A 15 -1.02 10.21 -4.20
N ALA A 16 -2.34 10.20 -4.21
CA ALA A 16 -3.13 11.43 -4.33
C ALA A 16 -2.88 12.40 -3.18
N LYS A 17 -2.60 11.90 -1.97
CA LYS A 17 -2.25 12.75 -0.83
C LYS A 17 -0.96 13.54 -1.08
N ALA A 18 0.04 12.90 -1.66
CA ALA A 18 1.30 13.56 -2.01
C ALA A 18 1.08 14.60 -3.13
N LEU A 19 0.30 14.25 -4.13
CA LEU A 19 -0.04 15.20 -5.21
C LEU A 19 -0.79 16.42 -4.66
N GLU A 20 -1.77 16.20 -3.78
CA GLU A 20 -2.51 17.29 -3.14
C GLU A 20 -1.56 18.23 -2.39
N ALA A 21 -0.63 17.68 -1.61
CA ALA A 21 0.35 18.48 -0.89
C ALA A 21 1.23 19.30 -1.84
N LEU A 22 1.65 18.74 -2.96
CA LEU A 22 2.42 19.46 -3.97
C LEU A 22 1.60 20.60 -4.61
N ILE A 23 0.34 20.35 -4.91
CA ILE A 23 -0.56 21.37 -5.50
C ILE A 23 -0.73 22.55 -4.55
N GLN A 24 -0.82 22.27 -3.24
CA GLN A 24 -0.97 23.32 -2.21
C GLN A 24 0.34 24.00 -1.84
N SER A 25 1.47 23.48 -2.31
CA SER A 25 2.80 24.03 -2.02
C SER A 25 3.14 25.16 -2.99
N GLU A 26 4.29 25.79 -2.78
CA GLU A 26 4.84 26.78 -3.70
C GLU A 26 5.38 26.18 -5.00
N HIS A 27 5.57 24.86 -5.05
CA HIS A 27 6.07 24.18 -6.25
C HIS A 27 4.96 24.05 -7.30
N GLU A 28 5.37 23.86 -8.55
CA GLU A 28 4.44 23.75 -9.67
C GLU A 28 4.43 22.32 -10.21
N VAL A 29 3.26 21.65 -10.16
CA VAL A 29 3.07 20.36 -10.81
C VAL A 29 2.68 20.63 -12.26
N VAL A 30 3.60 20.35 -13.18
CA VAL A 30 3.42 20.70 -14.60
C VAL A 30 2.78 19.58 -15.41
N MET A 31 2.83 18.36 -14.92
CA MET A 31 2.32 17.18 -15.62
C MET A 31 2.11 16.04 -14.65
N VAL A 32 1.10 15.22 -14.87
CA VAL A 32 0.79 14.05 -14.07
C VAL A 32 0.73 12.81 -14.95
N LEU A 33 1.31 11.71 -14.47
CA LEU A 33 1.19 10.38 -15.05
C LEU A 33 0.42 9.49 -14.08
N SER A 34 -0.50 8.69 -14.60
CA SER A 34 -1.26 7.74 -13.80
C SER A 34 -1.59 6.51 -14.64
N GLN A 35 -1.99 5.42 -14.00
CA GLN A 35 -2.43 4.26 -14.75
C GLN A 35 -3.77 4.54 -15.45
N PRO A 36 -4.05 3.85 -16.58
CA PRO A 36 -5.32 3.99 -17.27
C PRO A 36 -6.51 3.63 -16.38
N ASP A 37 -7.69 4.15 -16.75
CA ASP A 37 -8.95 3.82 -16.08
C ASP A 37 -9.15 2.31 -16.06
N ARG A 38 -9.68 1.79 -14.96
CA ARG A 38 -9.89 0.37 -14.77
C ARG A 38 -11.33 0.07 -14.42
N PRO A 39 -11.85 -1.13 -14.82
CA PRO A 39 -13.17 -1.57 -14.36
C PRO A 39 -13.20 -1.68 -12.84
N ALA A 40 -14.26 -1.15 -12.21
CA ALA A 40 -14.44 -1.16 -10.76
C ALA A 40 -15.91 -1.35 -10.39
N GLY A 41 -16.14 -1.98 -9.25
CA GLY A 41 -17.46 -2.18 -8.68
C GLY A 41 -18.37 -3.11 -9.49
N ARG A 42 -19.66 -3.10 -9.14
CA ARG A 42 -20.69 -3.85 -9.86
C ARG A 42 -20.91 -3.23 -11.23
N GLY A 43 -21.07 -4.06 -12.27
CA GLY A 43 -21.20 -3.63 -13.65
C GLY A 43 -19.89 -3.25 -14.31
N ARG A 44 -18.80 -3.26 -13.59
CA ARG A 44 -17.43 -3.04 -14.08
C ARG A 44 -17.28 -1.80 -14.96
N LYS A 45 -17.86 -0.69 -14.53
CA LYS A 45 -17.68 0.60 -15.22
C LYS A 45 -16.23 1.06 -15.04
N LEU A 46 -15.70 1.73 -16.06
CA LEU A 46 -14.36 2.30 -15.98
C LEU A 46 -14.33 3.42 -14.94
N LYS A 47 -13.35 3.36 -14.06
CA LYS A 47 -13.13 4.35 -13.00
C LYS A 47 -11.74 4.96 -13.15
N GLU A 48 -11.68 6.29 -13.07
CA GLU A 48 -10.42 7.02 -13.01
C GLU A 48 -9.69 6.71 -11.72
N SER A 49 -8.35 6.73 -11.77
CA SER A 49 -7.54 6.68 -10.55
C SER A 49 -7.76 7.94 -9.72
N ALA A 50 -7.50 7.83 -8.42
CA ALA A 50 -7.57 8.98 -7.51
C ALA A 50 -6.65 10.12 -7.97
N VAL A 51 -5.44 9.78 -8.44
CA VAL A 51 -4.46 10.76 -8.94
C VAL A 51 -4.97 11.45 -10.21
N LYS A 52 -5.51 10.69 -11.16
CA LYS A 52 -6.07 11.28 -12.40
C LYS A 52 -7.23 12.22 -12.08
N ALA A 53 -8.15 11.80 -11.22
CA ALA A 53 -9.30 12.62 -10.83
C ALA A 53 -8.85 13.94 -10.18
N LEU A 54 -7.87 13.88 -9.29
CA LEU A 54 -7.33 15.08 -8.63
C LEU A 54 -6.63 16.01 -9.64
N ALA A 55 -5.82 15.47 -10.54
CA ALA A 55 -5.14 16.25 -11.56
C ALA A 55 -6.14 17.00 -12.45
N LYS A 56 -7.20 16.31 -12.89
CA LYS A 56 -8.26 16.92 -13.70
C LYS A 56 -8.99 18.03 -12.95
N GLN A 57 -9.26 17.84 -11.68
CA GLN A 57 -9.91 18.84 -10.84
C GLN A 57 -9.10 20.15 -10.77
N HIS A 58 -7.78 20.05 -10.81
CA HIS A 58 -6.88 21.20 -10.78
C HIS A 58 -6.34 21.62 -12.14
N HIS A 59 -6.92 21.08 -13.21
CA HIS A 59 -6.55 21.42 -14.60
C HIS A 59 -5.08 21.16 -14.94
N ILE A 60 -4.49 20.15 -14.32
CA ILE A 60 -3.12 19.71 -14.60
C ILE A 60 -3.16 18.68 -15.73
N PRO A 61 -2.33 18.83 -16.79
CA PRO A 61 -2.27 17.81 -17.83
C PRO A 61 -1.96 16.44 -17.28
N VAL A 62 -2.81 15.44 -17.56
CA VAL A 62 -2.65 14.09 -17.08
C VAL A 62 -2.64 13.11 -18.26
N TYR A 63 -1.70 12.17 -18.22
CA TYR A 63 -1.51 11.16 -19.26
C TYR A 63 -1.53 9.77 -18.63
N THR A 64 -2.16 8.83 -19.33
CA THR A 64 -2.36 7.47 -18.80
C THR A 64 -1.87 6.41 -19.79
N PRO A 65 -0.56 6.43 -20.14
CA PRO A 65 -0.03 5.42 -21.06
C PRO A 65 -0.05 4.03 -20.42
N LEU A 66 -0.19 3.00 -21.24
CA LEU A 66 -0.12 1.61 -20.78
C LEU A 66 1.30 1.22 -20.34
N THR A 67 2.29 1.87 -20.91
CA THR A 67 3.70 1.63 -20.61
C THR A 67 4.52 2.87 -20.96
N LEU A 68 5.66 3.01 -20.31
CA LEU A 68 6.65 4.05 -20.62
C LEU A 68 7.77 3.53 -21.55
N ARG A 69 7.64 2.30 -22.03
CA ARG A 69 8.58 1.70 -22.98
C ARG A 69 8.05 1.88 -24.41
N VAL A 70 8.74 2.67 -25.23
CA VAL A 70 8.32 2.97 -26.60
C VAL A 70 8.19 1.71 -27.44
N GLU A 71 9.07 0.76 -27.29
CA GLU A 71 9.05 -0.50 -28.03
C GLU A 71 7.78 -1.33 -27.78
N LYS A 72 7.08 -1.06 -26.69
CA LYS A 72 5.81 -1.71 -26.35
C LYS A 72 4.59 -0.83 -26.56
N GLY A 73 4.72 0.47 -26.30
CA GLY A 73 3.60 1.42 -26.35
C GLY A 73 3.48 2.23 -27.63
N GLY A 74 4.50 2.21 -28.47
CA GLY A 74 4.48 2.88 -29.76
C GLY A 74 4.28 4.39 -29.69
N GLU A 75 3.43 4.93 -30.56
CA GLU A 75 3.21 6.37 -30.69
C GLU A 75 2.63 7.02 -29.44
N GLU A 76 1.73 6.34 -28.73
CA GLU A 76 1.15 6.86 -27.49
C GLU A 76 2.23 7.14 -26.45
N THR A 77 3.11 6.17 -26.24
CA THR A 77 4.22 6.34 -25.29
C THR A 77 5.20 7.42 -25.77
N ALA A 78 5.54 7.41 -27.06
CA ALA A 78 6.45 8.43 -27.63
C ALA A 78 5.91 9.85 -27.43
N GLU A 79 4.61 10.04 -27.58
CA GLU A 79 3.96 11.33 -27.35
C GLU A 79 4.07 11.77 -25.89
N VAL A 80 3.81 10.85 -24.95
CA VAL A 80 3.95 11.13 -23.52
C VAL A 80 5.38 11.52 -23.17
N LEU A 81 6.37 10.80 -23.69
CA LEU A 81 7.77 11.11 -23.45
C LEU A 81 8.17 12.48 -24.00
N ALA A 82 7.66 12.83 -25.18
CA ALA A 82 7.89 14.15 -25.77
C ALA A 82 7.30 15.25 -24.88
N LYS A 83 6.10 15.03 -24.32
CA LYS A 83 5.50 15.98 -23.38
C LYS A 83 6.30 16.10 -22.09
N MET A 84 6.89 15.00 -21.60
CA MET A 84 7.76 15.04 -20.44
C MET A 84 9.00 15.91 -20.69
N GLN A 85 9.60 15.77 -21.87
CA GLN A 85 10.77 16.57 -22.25
C GLN A 85 10.43 18.05 -22.39
N GLU A 86 9.30 18.36 -22.99
CA GLU A 86 8.84 19.74 -23.17
C GLU A 86 8.49 20.43 -21.84
N ALA A 87 8.15 19.65 -20.82
CA ALA A 87 7.73 20.18 -19.53
C ALA A 87 8.85 20.89 -18.75
N ASN A 88 10.11 20.66 -19.10
CA ASN A 88 11.27 21.25 -18.40
C ASN A 88 11.19 21.07 -16.90
N ALA A 89 10.95 19.84 -16.45
CA ALA A 89 10.82 19.54 -15.04
C ALA A 89 12.20 19.47 -14.34
N ASP A 90 12.21 19.84 -13.08
CA ASP A 90 13.38 19.71 -12.21
C ASP A 90 13.44 18.31 -11.60
N VAL A 91 12.28 17.72 -11.31
CA VAL A 91 12.21 16.42 -10.65
C VAL A 91 10.96 15.65 -11.06
N LEU A 92 11.08 14.33 -11.11
CA LEU A 92 9.97 13.39 -11.21
C LEU A 92 9.71 12.85 -9.82
N VAL A 93 8.50 13.02 -9.31
CA VAL A 93 8.07 12.43 -8.04
C VAL A 93 7.16 11.25 -8.33
N VAL A 94 7.47 10.10 -7.76
CA VAL A 94 6.72 8.86 -7.97
C VAL A 94 6.19 8.34 -6.63
N ALA A 95 4.91 7.98 -6.61
CA ALA A 95 4.29 7.35 -5.45
C ALA A 95 3.26 6.32 -5.95
N ALA A 96 3.53 5.04 -5.74
CA ALA A 96 2.62 3.96 -6.11
C ALA A 96 2.08 4.12 -7.55
N TYR A 97 2.96 4.29 -8.51
CA TYR A 97 2.58 4.47 -9.91
C TYR A 97 2.12 3.15 -10.55
N GLY A 98 2.88 2.07 -10.29
CA GLY A 98 2.51 0.74 -10.77
C GLY A 98 3.03 0.37 -12.17
N LEU A 99 3.73 1.26 -12.84
CA LEU A 99 4.39 0.97 -14.12
C LEU A 99 5.91 1.09 -13.95
N ILE A 100 6.63 0.32 -14.77
CA ILE A 100 8.08 0.40 -14.81
C ILE A 100 8.48 1.76 -15.37
N VAL A 101 9.40 2.44 -14.69
CA VAL A 101 9.98 3.72 -15.15
C VAL A 101 11.40 3.43 -15.63
N PRO A 102 11.60 3.36 -16.95
CA PRO A 102 12.93 3.06 -17.51
C PRO A 102 13.96 4.16 -17.20
N GLN A 103 15.24 3.81 -17.25
CA GLN A 103 16.31 4.76 -16.94
C GLN A 103 16.26 6.02 -17.81
N PHE A 104 15.95 5.90 -19.09
CA PHE A 104 15.86 7.08 -19.96
C PHE A 104 14.75 8.03 -19.56
N VAL A 105 13.67 7.53 -18.91
CA VAL A 105 12.61 8.36 -18.36
C VAL A 105 13.08 9.03 -17.07
N LEU A 106 13.77 8.29 -16.21
CA LEU A 106 14.34 8.84 -14.97
C LEU A 106 15.35 9.96 -15.25
N ASP A 107 15.97 9.95 -16.41
CA ASP A 107 16.98 10.94 -16.81
C ASP A 107 16.39 12.22 -17.44
N ILE A 108 15.09 12.26 -17.70
CA ILE A 108 14.43 13.41 -18.34
C ILE A 108 14.52 14.69 -17.51
N PRO A 109 14.19 14.68 -16.21
CA PRO A 109 14.29 15.90 -15.41
C PRO A 109 15.73 16.41 -15.28
N SER A 110 15.90 17.70 -15.01
CA SER A 110 17.21 18.29 -14.85
C SER A 110 17.89 17.96 -13.52
N GLY A 111 17.11 17.64 -12.49
CA GLY A 111 17.58 17.30 -11.15
C GLY A 111 17.24 18.34 -10.10
N VAL A 112 17.20 17.92 -8.83
CA VAL A 112 16.91 18.83 -7.70
C VAL A 112 18.12 19.68 -7.32
N LEU A 113 19.32 19.11 -7.47
CA LEU A 113 20.61 19.79 -7.22
C LEU A 113 21.61 19.31 -8.29
N PRO A 114 21.44 19.78 -9.55
CA PRO A 114 22.18 19.19 -10.69
C PRO A 114 23.70 19.28 -10.57
N GLN A 115 24.21 20.31 -9.89
CA GLN A 115 25.65 20.50 -9.73
C GLN A 115 26.25 19.56 -8.69
N LYS A 116 25.50 19.29 -7.62
CA LYS A 116 25.96 18.47 -6.49
C LYS A 116 25.62 16.98 -6.68
N TYR A 117 24.42 16.70 -7.17
CA TYR A 117 23.89 15.35 -7.34
C TYR A 117 23.32 15.18 -8.75
N PRO A 118 24.19 14.99 -9.76
CA PRO A 118 23.75 15.00 -11.16
C PRO A 118 22.81 13.86 -11.54
N THR A 119 22.72 12.80 -10.74
CA THR A 119 21.83 11.67 -11.01
C THR A 119 20.53 11.71 -10.18
N LEU A 120 20.38 12.69 -9.29
CA LEU A 120 19.19 12.81 -8.42
C LEU A 120 18.10 13.59 -9.14
N LYS A 121 17.34 12.87 -9.96
CA LYS A 121 16.32 13.44 -10.85
C LYS A 121 14.92 12.90 -10.61
N ALA A 122 14.79 11.78 -9.89
CA ALA A 122 13.52 11.15 -9.58
C ALA A 122 13.50 10.68 -8.13
N VAL A 123 12.42 11.01 -7.43
CA VAL A 123 12.23 10.71 -6.01
C VAL A 123 10.98 9.84 -5.86
N ASN A 124 11.08 8.75 -5.10
CA ASN A 124 9.97 7.85 -4.82
C ASN A 124 9.59 7.90 -3.35
N ILE A 125 8.29 7.90 -3.09
CA ILE A 125 7.74 7.76 -1.74
C ILE A 125 7.44 6.28 -1.54
N HIS A 126 8.25 5.59 -0.73
CA HIS A 126 8.09 4.15 -0.48
C HIS A 126 7.52 3.89 0.91
N GLY A 127 6.51 3.02 0.98
CA GLY A 127 5.77 2.70 2.20
C GLY A 127 6.45 1.69 3.12
N SER A 128 7.73 1.85 3.39
CA SER A 128 8.47 1.04 4.35
C SER A 128 9.72 1.75 4.83
N LEU A 129 10.38 1.18 5.83
CA LEU A 129 11.70 1.58 6.29
C LEU A 129 12.75 0.78 5.50
N LEU A 130 13.13 1.28 4.33
CA LEU A 130 14.11 0.60 3.47
C LEU A 130 15.44 0.36 4.22
N PRO A 131 16.14 -0.76 4.00
CA PRO A 131 15.97 -1.74 2.92
C PRO A 131 14.91 -2.80 3.16
N GLN A 132 14.12 -2.68 4.24
CA GLN A 132 13.03 -3.62 4.51
C GLN A 132 11.89 -3.39 3.52
N TRP A 133 11.31 -4.48 3.04
CA TRP A 133 10.09 -4.47 2.24
C TRP A 133 10.18 -3.67 0.93
N ARG A 134 11.23 -3.94 0.15
CA ARG A 134 11.25 -3.52 -1.25
C ARG A 134 10.12 -4.22 -1.99
N GLY A 135 9.50 -3.56 -2.96
CA GLY A 135 8.49 -4.19 -3.82
C GLY A 135 7.09 -3.63 -3.68
N ALA A 136 6.09 -4.43 -4.08
CA ALA A 136 4.74 -3.95 -4.38
C ALA A 136 3.82 -3.73 -3.17
N ALA A 137 3.99 -4.52 -2.08
CA ALA A 137 3.05 -4.51 -0.96
C ALA A 137 3.75 -4.33 0.40
N PRO A 138 4.55 -3.27 0.58
CA PRO A 138 5.36 -3.11 1.79
C PRO A 138 4.54 -2.97 3.08
N ILE A 139 3.41 -2.28 3.03
CA ILE A 139 2.58 -2.03 4.21
C ILE A 139 1.95 -3.33 4.71
N ALA A 140 1.31 -4.08 3.80
CA ALA A 140 0.67 -5.34 4.17
C ALA A 140 1.68 -6.38 4.67
N ARG A 141 2.84 -6.50 4.00
CA ARG A 141 3.84 -7.50 4.40
C ARG A 141 4.47 -7.19 5.75
N ALA A 142 4.64 -5.92 6.11
CA ALA A 142 5.12 -5.54 7.43
C ALA A 142 4.14 -5.98 8.53
N ILE A 143 2.85 -5.75 8.33
CA ILE A 143 1.81 -6.20 9.29
C ILE A 143 1.79 -7.73 9.36
N GLU A 144 1.78 -8.40 8.22
CA GLU A 144 1.72 -9.86 8.14
C GLU A 144 2.86 -10.53 8.91
N ARG A 145 4.07 -9.98 8.81
CA ARG A 145 5.24 -10.50 9.53
C ARG A 145 5.19 -10.23 11.03
N GLY A 146 4.32 -9.34 11.47
CA GLY A 146 4.23 -8.95 12.88
C GLY A 146 5.23 -7.88 13.27
N ASP A 147 5.70 -7.06 12.33
CA ASP A 147 6.58 -5.94 12.62
C ASP A 147 5.89 -4.97 13.58
N LYS A 148 6.65 -4.38 14.49
CA LYS A 148 6.11 -3.42 15.47
C LYS A 148 6.14 -2.00 14.96
N GLU A 149 6.92 -1.74 13.93
CA GLU A 149 6.97 -0.44 13.27
C GLU A 149 7.16 -0.60 11.76
N THR A 150 6.72 0.38 11.04
CA THR A 150 6.98 0.59 9.63
C THR A 150 7.23 2.08 9.41
N GLY A 151 7.10 2.57 8.22
CA GLY A 151 7.30 3.99 7.97
C GLY A 151 7.32 4.34 6.51
N ILE A 152 7.84 5.52 6.24
CA ILE A 152 8.07 6.02 4.89
C ILE A 152 9.57 6.22 4.69
N THR A 153 10.05 5.85 3.52
CA THR A 153 11.36 6.23 3.01
C THR A 153 11.17 7.02 1.72
N LEU A 154 11.72 8.23 1.68
CA LEU A 154 11.93 8.91 0.40
C LEU A 154 13.26 8.43 -0.15
N MET A 155 13.27 8.05 -1.43
CA MET A 155 14.49 7.53 -2.05
C MET A 155 14.68 8.10 -3.43
N GLN A 156 15.94 8.20 -3.84
CA GLN A 156 16.30 8.45 -5.23
C GLN A 156 16.00 7.20 -6.03
N MET A 157 15.30 7.35 -7.15
CA MET A 157 15.03 6.19 -8.02
C MET A 157 16.23 5.88 -8.90
N ASP A 158 16.52 4.58 -9.02
CA ASP A 158 17.40 4.03 -10.03
C ASP A 158 16.63 2.97 -10.83
N ALA A 159 17.29 2.26 -11.73
CA ALA A 159 16.63 1.26 -12.58
C ALA A 159 16.25 -0.02 -11.82
N GLY A 160 16.73 -0.19 -10.58
CA GLY A 160 16.41 -1.36 -9.76
C GLY A 160 15.10 -1.22 -9.02
N LEU A 161 14.64 -2.33 -8.42
CA LEU A 161 13.42 -2.35 -7.63
C LEU A 161 13.68 -1.82 -6.22
N ASP A 162 13.36 -0.55 -5.99
CA ASP A 162 13.48 0.12 -4.68
C ASP A 162 14.89 0.02 -4.08
N THR A 163 15.90 0.09 -4.93
CA THR A 163 17.30 -0.10 -4.55
C THR A 163 18.10 1.19 -4.40
N GLY A 164 17.52 2.32 -4.74
CA GLY A 164 18.22 3.60 -4.76
C GLY A 164 18.57 4.15 -3.39
N PRO A 165 19.44 5.16 -3.36
CA PRO A 165 19.83 5.83 -2.11
C PRO A 165 18.64 6.45 -1.37
N MET A 166 18.69 6.41 -0.05
CA MET A 166 17.66 6.97 0.81
C MET A 166 17.92 8.45 1.06
N LEU A 167 16.85 9.24 1.07
CA LEU A 167 16.89 10.67 1.30
C LEU A 167 16.36 11.04 2.69
N MET A 168 15.20 10.51 3.06
CA MET A 168 14.58 10.73 4.36
C MET A 168 13.82 9.49 4.80
N LYS A 169 13.69 9.29 6.11
CA LYS A 169 12.87 8.20 6.69
C LYS A 169 12.10 8.73 7.88
N ARG A 170 10.91 8.17 8.09
CA ARG A 170 10.12 8.41 9.31
C ARG A 170 9.40 7.14 9.71
N SER A 171 9.57 6.73 10.98
CA SER A 171 8.93 5.55 11.55
C SER A 171 7.51 5.85 12.00
N VAL A 172 6.66 4.83 11.92
CA VAL A 172 5.29 4.82 12.44
C VAL A 172 5.07 3.50 13.16
N GLU A 173 4.49 3.53 14.36
CA GLU A 173 4.17 2.34 15.12
C GLU A 173 3.03 1.56 14.46
N ILE A 174 3.11 0.22 14.50
CA ILE A 174 2.02 -0.67 14.09
C ILE A 174 1.37 -1.20 15.37
N THR A 175 0.10 -0.87 15.60
CA THR A 175 -0.65 -1.33 16.76
C THR A 175 -1.44 -2.61 16.43
N PRO A 176 -1.89 -3.38 17.46
CA PRO A 176 -2.72 -4.57 17.21
C PRO A 176 -4.08 -4.30 16.57
N GLU A 177 -4.53 -3.06 16.52
CA GLU A 177 -5.77 -2.67 15.87
C GLU A 177 -5.57 -2.18 14.43
N ASP A 178 -4.34 -1.88 14.02
CA ASP A 178 -4.08 -1.33 12.69
C ASP A 178 -4.29 -2.36 11.60
N THR A 179 -5.08 -2.00 10.60
CA THR A 179 -5.17 -2.73 9.34
C THR A 179 -4.24 -2.10 8.30
N ALA A 180 -4.01 -2.80 7.19
CA ALA A 180 -3.26 -2.23 6.07
C ALA A 180 -3.92 -0.95 5.53
N GLY A 181 -5.26 -0.91 5.53
CA GLY A 181 -5.99 0.29 5.14
C GLY A 181 -5.72 1.47 6.05
N ASP A 182 -5.74 1.24 7.37
CA ASP A 182 -5.46 2.30 8.36
C ASP A 182 -4.04 2.83 8.21
N LEU A 183 -3.05 1.94 8.10
CA LEU A 183 -1.66 2.33 7.94
C LEU A 183 -1.40 3.02 6.60
N THR A 184 -2.06 2.57 5.55
CA THR A 184 -1.94 3.22 4.23
C THR A 184 -2.36 4.68 4.33
N GLU A 185 -3.46 4.98 5.01
CA GLU A 185 -3.90 6.35 5.23
C GLU A 185 -2.90 7.15 6.05
N THR A 186 -2.44 6.61 7.18
CA THR A 186 -1.44 7.28 8.03
C THR A 186 -0.16 7.55 7.25
N LEU A 187 0.35 6.56 6.53
CA LEU A 187 1.59 6.69 5.77
C LEU A 187 1.45 7.63 4.57
N SER A 188 0.26 7.74 3.99
CA SER A 188 0.04 8.71 2.91
C SER A 188 0.26 10.14 3.39
N ARG A 189 -0.20 10.46 4.62
CA ARG A 189 0.02 11.78 5.22
C ARG A 189 1.49 12.00 5.57
N VAL A 190 2.12 10.99 6.16
CA VAL A 190 3.56 11.05 6.52
C VAL A 190 4.41 11.24 5.26
N GLY A 191 4.12 10.49 4.21
CA GLY A 191 4.83 10.60 2.94
C GLY A 191 4.70 11.98 2.30
N ALA A 192 3.50 12.55 2.33
CA ALA A 192 3.25 13.89 1.82
C ALA A 192 4.04 14.95 2.60
N GLU A 193 4.04 14.85 3.93
CA GLU A 193 4.80 15.77 4.80
C GLU A 193 6.30 15.69 4.53
N LEU A 194 6.85 14.47 4.45
CA LEU A 194 8.28 14.28 4.16
C LEU A 194 8.67 14.83 2.80
N LEU A 195 7.83 14.63 1.81
CA LEU A 195 8.10 15.14 0.46
C LEU A 195 8.23 16.66 0.45
N ILE A 196 7.30 17.36 1.09
CA ILE A 196 7.34 18.82 1.16
C ILE A 196 8.57 19.30 1.93
N GLU A 197 8.88 18.65 3.06
CA GLU A 197 10.07 18.97 3.85
C GLU A 197 11.35 18.77 3.03
N TYR A 198 11.45 17.66 2.31
CA TYR A 198 12.60 17.38 1.45
C TYR A 198 12.78 18.45 0.37
N LEU A 199 11.70 18.77 -0.36
CA LEU A 199 11.77 19.72 -1.47
C LEU A 199 12.07 21.15 -1.02
N ARG A 200 11.81 21.48 0.23
CA ARG A 200 12.14 22.79 0.81
C ARG A 200 13.64 23.00 0.89
N ASP A 201 14.39 21.96 1.24
CA ASP A 201 15.84 22.04 1.39
C ASP A 201 16.50 20.67 1.09
N PRO A 202 16.63 20.29 -0.19
CA PRO A 202 17.24 19.00 -0.53
C PRO A 202 18.70 18.85 -0.05
N GLU A 203 19.43 19.95 0.11
CA GLU A 203 20.82 19.89 0.60
C GLU A 203 20.93 19.36 2.02
N ALA A 204 19.89 19.53 2.83
CA ALA A 204 19.88 19.05 4.21
C ALA A 204 19.79 17.51 4.29
N PHE A 205 19.46 16.84 3.18
CA PHE A 205 19.20 15.41 3.14
C PHE A 205 20.00 14.71 2.05
N PRO A 206 21.33 14.58 2.24
CA PRO A 206 22.19 13.95 1.23
C PRO A 206 21.80 12.47 1.01
N PRO A 207 21.87 11.98 -0.23
CA PRO A 207 21.55 10.58 -0.51
C PRO A 207 22.49 9.63 0.24
N LEU A 208 21.91 8.62 0.90
CA LEU A 208 22.64 7.58 1.62
C LEU A 208 22.33 6.23 0.99
N PRO A 209 23.35 5.45 0.59
CA PRO A 209 23.13 4.10 0.09
C PRO A 209 22.37 3.26 1.11
N GLN A 210 21.50 2.37 0.63
CA GLN A 210 20.82 1.43 1.51
C GLN A 210 21.83 0.43 2.08
N PRO A 211 21.72 0.09 3.38
CA PRO A 211 22.53 -0.96 3.97
C PRO A 211 22.11 -2.33 3.44
N GLU A 212 22.91 -3.36 3.71
CA GLU A 212 22.58 -4.73 3.42
C GLU A 212 21.40 -5.21 4.27
N GLY A 213 20.81 -6.34 3.91
CA GLY A 213 19.71 -6.95 4.65
C GLY A 213 18.34 -6.64 4.09
N ALA A 214 18.24 -6.41 2.79
CA ALA A 214 16.96 -6.15 2.14
C ALA A 214 16.00 -7.31 2.27
N THR A 215 14.72 -6.99 2.48
CA THR A 215 13.61 -7.93 2.39
C THR A 215 12.66 -7.46 1.31
N TYR A 216 11.76 -8.35 0.89
CA TYR A 216 10.92 -8.10 -0.28
C TYR A 216 9.45 -8.33 0.02
N ALA A 217 8.61 -7.43 -0.48
CA ALA A 217 7.18 -7.41 -0.28
C ALA A 217 6.48 -7.67 -1.62
N SER A 218 6.26 -8.95 -1.93
CA SER A 218 5.56 -9.33 -3.15
C SER A 218 4.08 -8.94 -3.07
N LYS A 219 3.48 -8.72 -4.23
CA LYS A 219 2.06 -8.43 -4.37
C LYS A 219 1.22 -9.51 -3.67
N LEU A 220 0.14 -9.12 -3.00
CA LEU A 220 -0.76 -10.06 -2.34
C LEU A 220 -1.61 -10.80 -3.38
N ALA A 221 -1.64 -12.12 -3.28
CA ALA A 221 -2.52 -12.95 -4.10
C ALA A 221 -3.80 -13.27 -3.31
N LYS A 222 -4.94 -13.29 -3.99
CA LYS A 222 -6.23 -13.59 -3.38
C LYS A 222 -6.22 -14.93 -2.64
N ALA A 223 -5.57 -15.96 -3.21
CA ALA A 223 -5.47 -17.28 -2.60
C ALA A 223 -4.74 -17.29 -1.27
N GLU A 224 -3.84 -16.36 -1.03
CA GLU A 224 -3.14 -16.24 0.24
C GLU A 224 -4.07 -15.87 1.39
N GLY A 225 -5.25 -15.30 1.08
CA GLY A 225 -6.25 -14.91 2.07
C GLY A 225 -6.94 -16.07 2.78
N LYS A 226 -6.80 -17.30 2.28
CA LYS A 226 -7.38 -18.45 2.96
C LYS A 226 -6.69 -18.67 4.30
N ILE A 227 -7.48 -18.67 5.37
CA ILE A 227 -6.93 -18.84 6.72
C ILE A 227 -6.44 -20.29 6.91
N ASP A 228 -5.20 -20.41 7.37
CA ASP A 228 -4.62 -21.68 7.81
C ASP A 228 -4.77 -21.74 9.33
N TRP A 229 -5.77 -22.49 9.79
CA TRP A 229 -6.08 -22.60 11.21
C TRP A 229 -4.99 -23.32 12.02
N THR A 230 -4.05 -24.00 11.36
CA THR A 230 -2.91 -24.64 12.03
C THR A 230 -1.82 -23.64 12.41
N ALA A 231 -1.88 -22.43 11.88
CA ALA A 231 -1.01 -21.34 12.30
C ALA A 231 -1.42 -20.83 13.68
N SER A 232 -0.51 -20.15 14.38
CA SER A 232 -0.83 -19.55 15.68
C SER A 232 -1.87 -18.43 15.52
N ALA A 233 -2.62 -18.16 16.58
CA ALA A 233 -3.60 -17.08 16.60
C ALA A 233 -2.96 -15.72 16.28
N ASP A 234 -1.75 -15.45 16.77
CA ASP A 234 -1.01 -14.22 16.45
C ASP A 234 -0.78 -14.07 14.95
N LYS A 235 -0.32 -15.12 14.30
CA LYS A 235 -0.06 -15.09 12.85
C LYS A 235 -1.34 -14.90 12.05
N ILE A 236 -2.42 -15.54 12.47
CA ILE A 236 -3.72 -15.40 11.80
C ILE A 236 -4.24 -13.97 11.97
N ALA A 237 -4.18 -13.43 13.19
CA ALA A 237 -4.62 -12.06 13.47
C ALA A 237 -3.84 -11.04 12.64
N ASP A 238 -2.52 -11.18 12.57
CA ASP A 238 -1.66 -10.30 11.77
C ASP A 238 -2.04 -10.36 10.29
N LYS A 239 -2.27 -11.56 9.77
CA LYS A 239 -2.66 -11.72 8.36
C LYS A 239 -4.04 -11.13 8.06
N VAL A 240 -5.00 -11.30 8.96
CA VAL A 240 -6.33 -10.71 8.81
C VAL A 240 -6.23 -9.18 8.68
N ARG A 241 -5.42 -8.54 9.52
CA ARG A 241 -5.21 -7.09 9.47
C ARG A 241 -4.41 -6.67 8.24
N ALA A 242 -3.41 -7.45 7.86
CA ALA A 242 -2.59 -7.18 6.68
C ALA A 242 -3.40 -7.22 5.38
N PHE A 243 -4.39 -8.09 5.30
CA PHE A 243 -5.20 -8.31 4.11
C PHE A 243 -6.51 -7.49 4.11
N ASN A 244 -6.69 -6.62 5.08
CA ASN A 244 -7.84 -5.74 5.17
C ASN A 244 -7.45 -4.33 4.69
N PRO A 245 -8.06 -3.77 3.64
CA PRO A 245 -9.30 -4.22 2.96
C PRO A 245 -9.11 -5.11 1.74
N VAL A 246 -7.90 -5.35 1.30
CA VAL A 246 -7.67 -6.11 0.05
C VAL A 246 -6.51 -7.08 0.25
N PRO A 247 -6.65 -8.34 -0.20
CA PRO A 247 -7.79 -8.98 -0.84
C PRO A 247 -8.84 -9.51 0.14
N GLY A 248 -8.59 -9.46 1.44
CA GLY A 248 -9.40 -10.03 2.49
C GLY A 248 -9.00 -11.47 2.83
N CYS A 249 -9.15 -11.83 4.11
CA CYS A 249 -9.00 -13.21 4.55
C CYS A 249 -10.35 -13.92 4.55
N PHE A 250 -10.34 -15.22 4.38
CA PHE A 250 -11.56 -16.00 4.32
C PHE A 250 -11.34 -17.42 4.86
N CYS A 251 -12.44 -18.04 5.25
CA CYS A 251 -12.51 -19.44 5.62
C CYS A 251 -13.86 -19.99 5.18
N THR A 252 -14.07 -21.30 5.34
CA THR A 252 -15.37 -21.91 5.06
C THR A 252 -16.01 -22.41 6.35
N CYS A 253 -17.33 -22.28 6.44
CA CYS A 253 -18.14 -22.87 7.50
C CYS A 253 -19.27 -23.62 6.81
N GLY A 254 -19.24 -24.96 6.85
CA GLY A 254 -20.11 -25.74 5.99
C GLY A 254 -19.86 -25.42 4.53
N ASP A 255 -20.91 -25.05 3.80
CA ASP A 255 -20.82 -24.69 2.38
C ASP A 255 -20.60 -23.19 2.14
N GLU A 256 -20.57 -22.38 3.18
CA GLU A 256 -20.43 -20.93 3.04
C GLU A 256 -18.97 -20.48 3.19
N VAL A 257 -18.57 -19.56 2.32
CA VAL A 257 -17.29 -18.85 2.44
C VAL A 257 -17.52 -17.60 3.25
N LEU A 258 -16.87 -17.53 4.41
CA LEU A 258 -16.95 -16.37 5.29
C LEU A 258 -15.70 -15.51 5.13
N LYS A 259 -15.88 -14.21 4.97
CA LYS A 259 -14.76 -13.28 5.02
C LYS A 259 -14.56 -12.85 6.46
N ILE A 260 -13.30 -12.83 6.89
CA ILE A 260 -12.90 -12.44 8.23
C ILE A 260 -12.16 -11.10 8.10
N TRP A 261 -12.73 -10.07 8.69
CA TRP A 261 -12.23 -8.71 8.52
C TRP A 261 -11.44 -8.18 9.72
N MET A 262 -11.74 -8.70 10.93
CA MET A 262 -10.97 -8.32 12.10
C MET A 262 -10.93 -9.46 13.10
N ALA A 263 -9.76 -9.70 13.69
CA ALA A 263 -9.54 -10.73 14.69
C ALA A 263 -8.35 -10.36 15.57
N PHE A 264 -8.38 -10.88 16.79
CA PHE A 264 -7.35 -10.66 17.81
C PHE A 264 -6.93 -12.00 18.40
N ALA A 265 -5.65 -12.17 18.68
CA ALA A 265 -5.19 -13.30 19.47
C ALA A 265 -5.61 -13.08 20.93
N GLU A 266 -5.95 -14.18 21.62
CA GLU A 266 -6.28 -14.17 23.04
C GLU A 266 -5.12 -14.82 23.79
N PRO A 267 -4.11 -14.05 24.23
CA PRO A 267 -2.88 -14.63 24.80
C PRO A 267 -3.10 -15.37 26.12
N GLU A 268 -4.16 -15.01 26.85
CA GLU A 268 -4.47 -15.63 28.14
C GLU A 268 -5.29 -16.91 28.00
N LYS A 269 -5.74 -17.26 26.80
CA LYS A 269 -6.58 -18.44 26.57
C LYS A 269 -5.79 -19.54 25.87
N LYS A 270 -6.05 -20.77 26.28
CA LYS A 270 -5.50 -21.99 25.69
C LYS A 270 -6.62 -22.99 25.47
N THR A 271 -6.45 -23.85 24.49
CA THR A 271 -7.43 -24.90 24.19
C THR A 271 -6.74 -26.17 23.70
N GLY A 272 -7.35 -27.32 23.98
CA GLY A 272 -6.95 -28.61 23.40
C GLY A 272 -7.77 -28.99 22.17
N GLU A 273 -8.69 -28.15 21.75
CA GLU A 273 -9.53 -28.40 20.57
C GLU A 273 -8.73 -28.35 19.27
N ALA A 274 -9.18 -29.08 18.27
CA ALA A 274 -8.54 -29.09 16.96
C ALA A 274 -8.60 -27.71 16.30
N PRO A 275 -7.56 -27.31 15.55
CA PRO A 275 -7.55 -26.02 14.85
C PRO A 275 -8.79 -25.82 13.96
N GLY A 276 -9.40 -24.63 14.07
CA GLY A 276 -10.62 -24.27 13.36
C GLY A 276 -11.90 -24.50 14.16
N THR A 277 -11.81 -25.20 15.30
CA THR A 277 -13.00 -25.48 16.12
C THR A 277 -13.48 -24.22 16.84
N VAL A 278 -14.76 -23.91 16.73
CA VAL A 278 -15.42 -22.85 17.48
C VAL A 278 -15.52 -23.27 18.94
N ILE A 279 -14.91 -22.53 19.84
CA ILE A 279 -14.86 -22.79 21.27
C ILE A 279 -16.04 -22.11 21.98
N GLU A 280 -16.31 -20.89 21.57
CA GLU A 280 -17.33 -20.04 22.17
C GLU A 280 -17.80 -19.01 21.14
N SER A 281 -19.06 -18.62 21.24
CA SER A 281 -19.63 -17.59 20.35
C SER A 281 -20.48 -16.66 21.20
N GLY A 282 -20.24 -15.36 21.05
CA GLY A 282 -20.97 -14.33 21.78
C GLY A 282 -20.78 -12.96 21.19
N ALA A 283 -21.42 -11.97 21.82
CA ALA A 283 -21.43 -10.58 21.34
C ALA A 283 -20.02 -9.94 21.30
N LYS A 284 -19.07 -10.47 22.07
CA LYS A 284 -17.69 -9.95 22.13
C LYS A 284 -16.76 -10.59 21.10
N GLY A 285 -17.18 -11.70 20.52
CA GLY A 285 -16.38 -12.38 19.53
C GLY A 285 -16.74 -13.85 19.38
N ILE A 286 -16.25 -14.44 18.30
CA ILE A 286 -16.26 -15.88 18.06
C ILE A 286 -14.85 -16.35 18.38
N LEU A 287 -14.73 -17.22 19.39
CA LEU A 287 -13.43 -17.80 19.76
C LEU A 287 -13.20 -19.09 18.98
N ALA A 288 -12.10 -19.16 18.27
CA ALA A 288 -11.72 -20.32 17.47
C ALA A 288 -10.35 -20.84 17.89
N ALA A 289 -10.22 -22.18 17.92
CA ALA A 289 -8.96 -22.84 18.18
C ALA A 289 -8.00 -22.64 17.01
N CYS A 290 -6.73 -22.41 17.33
CA CYS A 290 -5.66 -22.24 16.34
C CYS A 290 -4.47 -23.13 16.69
N GLY A 291 -3.42 -23.09 15.88
CA GLY A 291 -2.23 -23.89 16.09
C GLY A 291 -1.56 -23.65 17.44
N GLY A 292 -0.94 -24.69 17.97
CA GLY A 292 -0.24 -24.63 19.25
C GLY A 292 -1.13 -24.40 20.47
N GLY A 293 -2.42 -24.71 20.36
CA GLY A 293 -3.37 -24.49 21.46
C GLY A 293 -3.75 -23.04 21.67
N SER A 294 -3.40 -22.15 20.74
CA SER A 294 -3.75 -20.75 20.82
C SER A 294 -5.20 -20.48 20.40
N VAL A 295 -5.72 -19.32 20.76
CA VAL A 295 -7.13 -18.96 20.55
C VAL A 295 -7.21 -17.60 19.85
N LEU A 296 -8.06 -17.55 18.82
CA LEU A 296 -8.35 -16.34 18.05
C LEU A 296 -9.76 -15.86 18.38
N ARG A 297 -9.93 -14.55 18.56
CA ARG A 297 -11.23 -13.92 18.74
C ARG A 297 -11.58 -13.15 17.46
N ILE A 298 -12.60 -13.58 16.75
CA ILE A 298 -13.09 -12.95 15.52
C ILE A 298 -14.14 -11.91 15.92
N THR A 299 -13.96 -10.67 15.46
CA THR A 299 -14.83 -9.55 15.84
C THR A 299 -15.56 -8.94 14.67
N ARG A 300 -15.16 -9.18 13.44
CA ARG A 300 -15.81 -8.63 12.26
C ARG A 300 -15.73 -9.62 11.10
N LEU A 301 -16.88 -9.91 10.49
CA LEU A 301 -16.96 -10.91 9.44
C LEU A 301 -18.12 -10.64 8.49
N GLN A 302 -18.20 -11.43 7.41
CA GLN A 302 -19.15 -11.19 6.32
C GLN A 302 -19.53 -12.50 5.65
N ARG A 303 -20.85 -12.68 5.45
CA ARG A 303 -21.40 -13.80 4.67
C ARG A 303 -21.37 -13.50 3.16
N PRO A 304 -21.41 -14.53 2.30
CA PRO A 304 -21.53 -14.31 0.85
C PRO A 304 -22.74 -13.43 0.52
N GLY A 305 -22.52 -12.38 -0.29
CA GLY A 305 -23.57 -11.44 -0.68
C GLY A 305 -24.06 -10.52 0.43
N GLY A 306 -23.53 -10.64 1.64
CA GLY A 306 -23.88 -9.80 2.77
C GLY A 306 -22.95 -8.60 2.95
N LYS A 307 -23.15 -7.89 4.06
CA LYS A 307 -22.30 -6.77 4.47
C LYS A 307 -21.29 -7.21 5.51
N GLN A 308 -20.21 -6.46 5.63
CA GLN A 308 -19.33 -6.58 6.79
C GLN A 308 -20.11 -6.21 8.04
N LEU A 309 -20.09 -7.07 9.04
CA LEU A 309 -20.78 -6.83 10.30
C LEU A 309 -19.84 -7.04 11.48
N ASP A 310 -20.03 -6.24 12.52
CA ASP A 310 -19.52 -6.54 13.84
C ASP A 310 -20.11 -7.89 14.27
N VAL A 311 -19.35 -8.67 15.05
CA VAL A 311 -19.76 -10.02 15.46
C VAL A 311 -21.12 -10.04 16.18
N ARG A 312 -21.43 -9.02 16.96
CA ARG A 312 -22.71 -8.92 17.67
C ARG A 312 -23.89 -8.97 16.69
N ASP A 313 -23.79 -8.18 15.61
CA ASP A 313 -24.84 -8.11 14.60
C ASP A 313 -24.85 -9.36 13.73
N PHE A 314 -23.69 -9.91 13.45
CA PHE A 314 -23.55 -11.13 12.66
C PHE A 314 -24.23 -12.32 13.30
N ILE A 315 -23.97 -12.58 14.60
CA ILE A 315 -24.55 -13.73 15.30
C ILE A 315 -26.04 -13.61 15.54
N ALA A 316 -26.60 -12.40 15.52
CA ALA A 316 -28.06 -12.20 15.60
C ALA A 316 -28.78 -12.82 14.40
N GLY A 317 -28.16 -12.83 13.22
CA GLY A 317 -28.71 -13.44 12.01
C GLY A 317 -28.10 -14.77 11.60
N HIS A 318 -26.97 -15.15 12.21
CA HIS A 318 -26.25 -16.36 11.88
C HIS A 318 -25.45 -16.83 13.09
N ALA A 319 -26.08 -17.63 13.95
CA ALA A 319 -25.44 -18.12 15.17
C ALA A 319 -24.42 -19.24 14.87
N PHE A 320 -23.35 -19.26 15.65
CA PHE A 320 -22.37 -20.34 15.66
C PHE A 320 -22.57 -21.22 16.87
N SER A 321 -22.49 -22.53 16.68
CA SER A 321 -22.53 -23.49 17.76
C SER A 321 -21.12 -23.89 18.18
N LYS A 322 -20.93 -24.08 19.49
CA LYS A 322 -19.68 -24.65 20.00
C LYS A 322 -19.42 -26.00 19.33
N GLY A 323 -18.21 -26.19 18.85
CA GLY A 323 -17.80 -27.42 18.17
C GLY A 323 -17.92 -27.38 16.65
N GLU A 324 -18.56 -26.36 16.06
CA GLU A 324 -18.49 -26.15 14.61
C GLU A 324 -17.04 -25.98 14.20
N VAL A 325 -16.69 -26.47 13.00
CA VAL A 325 -15.33 -26.40 12.49
C VAL A 325 -15.25 -25.45 11.30
N LEU A 326 -14.43 -24.42 11.46
CA LEU A 326 -14.04 -23.54 10.37
C LEU A 326 -12.87 -24.16 9.62
N LYS A 327 -12.93 -24.12 8.29
CA LYS A 327 -11.89 -24.71 7.44
C LYS A 327 -11.25 -23.72 6.51
#